data_6321af9f62811ad419abfe3865789b02
#
_entry.id   6321af9f62811ad419abfe3865789b02
#
_cell.length_a   1.000
_cell.length_b   1.000
_cell.length_c   1.000
_cell.angle_alpha   90.00
_cell.angle_beta   90.00
_cell.angle_gamma   90.00
#
_symmetry.space_group_name_H-M   'P 1'
#
loop_
_entity.id
_entity.type
_entity.pdbx_description
1 polymer ?
#
loop_
_entity_poly.entity_id
_entity_poly.type
_entity_poly.pdbx_seq_one_letter_code
_entity_poly.pdbx_strand_id
1 'polypeptide(L)'
;MAESTAAMFAGHKTNGRVLIVDDEPDVRKVVRMTLEKAGYDVIEAEDGEKAITEINKDENPLILDVIICDIRMPKINGVEAINYFQQQYPRVPLIVLTGFPDMDMATGFLKKGIVDYLVKPVEKEKLIGAVAKAFEQREIHRL
;
A
#
# COMPACT_ATOMS: atom_id res chain seq x y z
N MET A 1 -3.87 -26.85 8.46
CA MET A 1 -4.37 -26.67 7.09
C MET A 1 -4.19 -25.22 6.67
N ALA A 2 -3.52 -25.02 5.58
CA ALA A 2 -3.33 -23.66 5.08
C ALA A 2 -4.54 -23.24 4.26
N GLU A 3 -5.21 -22.20 4.69
CA GLU A 3 -6.27 -21.59 3.92
C GLU A 3 -5.70 -20.49 3.03
N SER A 4 -6.27 -20.25 1.86
CA SER A 4 -5.90 -19.10 1.04
C SER A 4 -6.26 -17.82 1.78
N THR A 5 -5.61 -16.71 1.43
CA THR A 5 -5.93 -15.40 2.02
C THR A 5 -7.40 -15.05 1.82
N ALA A 6 -7.94 -15.34 0.65
CA ALA A 6 -9.35 -15.11 0.35
C ALA A 6 -10.26 -15.94 1.26
N ALA A 7 -9.90 -17.22 1.52
CA ALA A 7 -10.68 -18.08 2.42
C ALA A 7 -10.66 -17.57 3.85
N MET A 8 -9.53 -17.04 4.33
CA MET A 8 -9.44 -16.45 5.67
C MET A 8 -10.41 -15.28 5.85
N PHE A 9 -10.65 -14.51 4.81
CA PHE A 9 -11.53 -13.36 4.86
C PHE A 9 -12.95 -13.64 4.39
N ALA A 10 -13.23 -14.87 3.93
CA ALA A 10 -14.57 -15.27 3.52
C ALA A 10 -15.54 -15.11 4.69
N GLY A 11 -16.66 -14.44 4.48
CA GLY A 11 -17.63 -14.13 5.53
C GLY A 11 -17.23 -12.94 6.42
N HIS A 12 -16.06 -12.38 6.22
CA HIS A 12 -15.57 -11.22 6.93
C HIS A 12 -15.88 -9.96 6.11
N LYS A 13 -16.52 -8.99 6.76
CA LYS A 13 -16.83 -7.73 6.09
C LYS A 13 -15.59 -6.86 6.08
N THR A 14 -15.09 -6.54 4.88
CA THR A 14 -13.90 -5.69 4.72
C THR A 14 -14.19 -4.49 3.84
N ASN A 15 -13.55 -3.36 4.16
CA ASN A 15 -13.60 -2.16 3.32
C ASN A 15 -12.62 -2.25 2.14
N GLY A 16 -11.77 -3.25 2.12
CA GLY A 16 -10.81 -3.50 1.05
C GLY A 16 -9.47 -3.97 1.58
N ARG A 17 -8.53 -4.26 0.67
CA ARG A 17 -7.22 -4.82 1.00
C ARG A 17 -6.11 -3.85 0.66
N VAL A 18 -5.19 -3.65 1.62
CA VAL A 18 -4.05 -2.74 1.52
C VAL A 18 -2.75 -3.54 1.68
N LEU A 19 -1.78 -3.30 0.79
CA LEU A 19 -0.42 -3.81 0.94
C LEU A 19 0.44 -2.70 1.53
N ILE A 20 1.13 -3.00 2.64
CA ILE A 20 2.08 -2.08 3.28
C ILE A 20 3.50 -2.59 3.01
N VAL A 21 4.33 -1.74 2.42
CA VAL A 21 5.73 -2.04 2.12
C VAL A 21 6.62 -1.09 2.92
N ASP A 22 7.29 -1.60 3.94
CA ASP A 22 8.16 -0.80 4.81
C ASP A 22 9.13 -1.74 5.52
N ASP A 23 10.42 -1.37 5.61
CA ASP A 23 11.42 -2.18 6.27
C ASP A 23 11.40 -2.06 7.80
N GLU A 24 10.68 -1.09 8.35
CA GLU A 24 10.56 -0.89 9.80
C GLU A 24 9.38 -1.69 10.35
N PRO A 25 9.63 -2.74 11.16
CA PRO A 25 8.53 -3.57 11.70
C PRO A 25 7.54 -2.78 12.55
N ASP A 26 8.03 -1.80 13.32
CA ASP A 26 7.17 -1.00 14.20
C ASP A 26 6.23 -0.12 13.39
N VAL A 27 6.70 0.44 12.29
CA VAL A 27 5.86 1.24 11.38
C VAL A 27 4.79 0.37 10.74
N ARG A 28 5.16 -0.81 10.22
CA ARG A 28 4.19 -1.75 9.64
C ARG A 28 3.11 -2.12 10.66
N LYS A 29 3.53 -2.40 11.90
CA LYS A 29 2.59 -2.77 12.96
C LYS A 29 1.58 -1.68 13.24
N VAL A 30 2.05 -0.44 13.41
CA VAL A 30 1.17 0.69 13.71
C VAL A 30 0.20 0.96 12.55
N VAL A 31 0.71 0.98 11.33
CA VAL A 31 -0.12 1.20 10.14
C VAL A 31 -1.16 0.07 9.99
N ARG A 32 -0.73 -1.17 10.16
CA ARG A 32 -1.62 -2.33 10.12
C ARG A 32 -2.75 -2.20 11.14
N MET A 33 -2.40 -1.95 12.40
CA MET A 33 -3.40 -1.85 13.48
C MET A 33 -4.39 -0.73 13.20
N THR A 34 -3.90 0.42 12.74
CA THR A 34 -4.75 1.57 12.42
C THR A 34 -5.74 1.23 11.31
N LEU A 35 -5.27 0.60 10.23
CA LEU A 35 -6.11 0.26 9.09
C LEU A 35 -7.06 -0.88 9.38
N GLU A 36 -6.63 -1.89 10.13
CA GLU A 36 -7.51 -3.00 10.53
C GLU A 36 -8.65 -2.51 11.40
N LYS A 37 -8.39 -1.57 12.31
CA LYS A 37 -9.45 -0.94 13.11
C LYS A 37 -10.43 -0.14 12.26
N ALA A 38 -9.97 0.39 11.14
CA ALA A 38 -10.82 1.12 10.20
C ALA A 38 -11.56 0.20 9.23
N GLY A 39 -11.37 -1.12 9.35
CA GLY A 39 -12.11 -2.11 8.58
C GLY A 39 -11.41 -2.63 7.33
N TYR A 40 -10.12 -2.34 7.14
CA TYR A 40 -9.36 -2.83 6.01
C TYR A 40 -8.61 -4.11 6.34
N ASP A 41 -8.42 -4.97 5.34
CA ASP A 41 -7.52 -6.11 5.42
C ASP A 41 -6.13 -5.64 4.98
N VAL A 42 -5.09 -6.12 5.68
CA VAL A 42 -3.73 -5.64 5.46
C VAL A 42 -2.78 -6.79 5.19
N ILE A 43 -1.97 -6.64 4.14
CA ILE A 43 -0.85 -7.52 3.81
C ILE A 43 0.42 -6.71 4.00
N GLU A 44 1.50 -7.36 4.47
CA GLU A 44 2.77 -6.68 4.73
C GLU A 44 3.90 -7.24 3.88
N ALA A 45 4.83 -6.37 3.51
CA ALA A 45 6.11 -6.75 2.92
C ALA A 45 7.21 -5.87 3.53
N GLU A 46 8.36 -6.46 3.83
CA GLU A 46 9.45 -5.76 4.50
C GLU A 46 10.40 -5.04 3.53
N ASP A 47 10.32 -5.32 2.24
CA ASP A 47 11.13 -4.67 1.22
C ASP A 47 10.44 -4.75 -0.15
N GLY A 48 11.04 -4.08 -1.14
CA GLY A 48 10.48 -4.02 -2.49
C GLY A 48 10.41 -5.38 -3.19
N GLU A 49 11.40 -6.24 -2.98
CA GLU A 49 11.42 -7.57 -3.56
C GLU A 49 10.28 -8.44 -3.02
N LYS A 50 10.09 -8.42 -1.70
CA LYS A 50 8.99 -9.15 -1.07
C LYS A 50 7.63 -8.56 -1.43
N ALA A 51 7.56 -7.24 -1.63
CA ALA A 51 6.34 -6.60 -2.09
C ALA A 51 5.93 -7.11 -3.48
N ILE A 52 6.88 -7.20 -4.40
CA ILE A 52 6.63 -7.73 -5.74
C ILE A 52 6.18 -9.19 -5.68
N THR A 53 6.83 -10.00 -4.85
CA THR A 53 6.43 -11.38 -4.62
C THR A 53 5.02 -11.46 -4.07
N GLU A 54 4.71 -10.65 -3.08
CA GLU A 54 3.41 -10.66 -2.41
C GLU A 54 2.27 -10.25 -3.33
N ILE A 55 2.46 -9.19 -4.13
CA ILE A 55 1.40 -8.73 -5.03
C ILE A 55 1.09 -9.75 -6.13
N ASN A 56 2.07 -10.56 -6.53
CA ASN A 56 1.89 -11.58 -7.57
C ASN A 56 1.41 -12.92 -7.01
N LYS A 57 1.24 -13.02 -5.70
CA LYS A 57 0.91 -14.28 -5.01
C LYS A 57 -0.59 -14.50 -4.97
N ASP A 58 -1.01 -15.74 -5.27
CA ASP A 58 -2.40 -16.18 -5.17
C ASP A 58 -3.37 -15.22 -5.87
N GLU A 59 -4.36 -14.73 -5.15
CA GLU A 59 -5.41 -13.85 -5.67
C GLU A 59 -5.09 -12.36 -5.53
N ASN A 60 -3.96 -12.00 -4.93
CA ASN A 60 -3.62 -10.60 -4.65
C ASN A 60 -3.69 -9.68 -5.87
N PRO A 61 -3.26 -10.09 -7.08
CA PRO A 61 -3.40 -9.22 -8.25
C PRO A 61 -4.83 -8.81 -8.55
N LEU A 62 -5.82 -9.62 -8.13
CA LEU A 62 -7.23 -9.37 -8.39
C LEU A 62 -7.93 -8.61 -7.26
N ILE A 63 -7.47 -8.76 -6.02
CA ILE A 63 -8.17 -8.26 -4.84
C ILE A 63 -7.44 -7.17 -4.07
N LEU A 64 -6.23 -6.83 -4.48
CA LEU A 64 -5.47 -5.76 -3.85
C LEU A 64 -5.99 -4.41 -4.34
N ASP A 65 -6.33 -3.54 -3.41
CA ASP A 65 -6.98 -2.26 -3.72
C ASP A 65 -6.05 -1.05 -3.61
N VAL A 66 -5.09 -1.07 -2.69
CA VAL A 66 -4.20 0.07 -2.42
C VAL A 66 -2.83 -0.44 -1.99
N ILE A 67 -1.77 0.26 -2.41
CA ILE A 67 -0.40 0.00 -1.95
C ILE A 67 0.12 1.23 -1.21
N ILE A 68 0.65 1.02 0.00
CA ILE A 68 1.39 2.03 0.75
C ILE A 68 2.86 1.60 0.77
N CYS A 69 3.76 2.43 0.27
CA CYS A 69 5.15 2.05 0.08
C CYS A 69 6.12 3.10 0.61
N ASP A 70 7.08 2.65 1.43
CA ASP A 70 8.25 3.44 1.82
C ASP A 70 9.22 3.48 0.63
N ILE A 71 9.87 4.62 0.42
CA ILE A 71 10.82 4.79 -0.68
C ILE A 71 12.27 4.51 -0.27
N ARG A 72 12.56 4.40 1.01
CA ARG A 72 13.92 4.09 1.51
C ARG A 72 13.96 2.71 2.15
N MET A 73 14.32 1.72 1.35
CA MET A 73 14.41 0.32 1.79
C MET A 73 15.64 -0.34 1.20
N PRO A 74 16.17 -1.40 1.84
CA PRO A 74 17.23 -2.22 1.25
C PRO A 74 16.72 -3.04 0.07
N LYS A 75 17.64 -3.67 -0.66
CA LYS A 75 17.37 -4.48 -1.85
C LYS A 75 16.73 -3.63 -2.94
N ILE A 76 15.57 -4.06 -3.49
CA ILE A 76 14.82 -3.21 -4.42
C ILE A 76 14.28 -2.05 -3.61
N ASN A 77 14.74 -0.84 -3.89
CA ASN A 77 14.30 0.34 -3.16
C ASN A 77 12.85 0.70 -3.55
N GLY A 78 12.23 1.58 -2.74
CA GLY A 78 10.83 1.93 -2.94
C GLY A 78 10.54 2.60 -4.27
N VAL A 79 11.49 3.37 -4.82
CA VAL A 79 11.32 4.02 -6.12
C VAL A 79 11.18 2.97 -7.23
N GLU A 80 12.04 1.95 -7.21
CA GLU A 80 11.97 0.86 -8.17
C GLU A 80 10.68 0.06 -8.02
N ALA A 81 10.29 -0.21 -6.78
CA ALA A 81 9.04 -0.92 -6.48
C ALA A 81 7.82 -0.15 -6.99
N ILE A 82 7.78 1.17 -6.74
CA ILE A 82 6.69 2.02 -7.22
C ILE A 82 6.61 2.00 -8.74
N ASN A 83 7.74 2.13 -9.44
CA ASN A 83 7.77 2.06 -10.89
C ASN A 83 7.23 0.71 -11.40
N TYR A 84 7.62 -0.39 -10.77
CA TYR A 84 7.11 -1.71 -11.09
C TYR A 84 5.59 -1.77 -10.94
N PHE A 85 5.07 -1.33 -9.79
CA PHE A 85 3.64 -1.36 -9.54
C PHE A 85 2.85 -0.51 -10.54
N GLN A 86 3.36 0.67 -10.87
CA GLN A 86 2.70 1.55 -11.84
C GLN A 86 2.68 0.96 -13.24
N GLN A 87 3.70 0.22 -13.62
CA GLN A 87 3.76 -0.43 -14.94
C GLN A 87 2.90 -1.69 -15.00
N GLN A 88 2.96 -2.53 -13.97
CA GLN A 88 2.28 -3.83 -13.97
C GLN A 88 0.83 -3.76 -13.45
N TYR A 89 0.56 -2.84 -12.56
CA TYR A 89 -0.76 -2.71 -11.91
C TYR A 89 -1.20 -1.23 -11.89
N PRO A 90 -1.36 -0.62 -13.09
CA PRO A 90 -1.61 0.83 -13.18
C PRO A 90 -2.93 1.28 -12.54
N ARG A 91 -3.85 0.35 -12.29
CA ARG A 91 -5.14 0.68 -11.66
C ARG A 91 -5.12 0.60 -10.14
N VAL A 92 -4.01 0.14 -9.54
CA VAL A 92 -3.89 0.07 -8.09
C VAL A 92 -3.27 1.38 -7.60
N PRO A 93 -4.03 2.19 -6.84
CA PRO A 93 -3.52 3.45 -6.31
C PRO A 93 -2.33 3.24 -5.36
N LEU A 94 -1.38 4.17 -5.41
CA LEU A 94 -0.18 4.15 -4.59
C LEU A 94 -0.16 5.34 -3.64
N ILE A 95 0.24 5.08 -2.39
CA ILE A 95 0.54 6.09 -1.39
C ILE A 95 1.99 5.91 -0.99
N VAL A 96 2.75 6.99 -0.95
CA VAL A 96 4.13 6.98 -0.45
C VAL A 96 4.14 7.39 1.01
N LEU A 97 4.86 6.64 1.84
CA LEU A 97 5.04 6.92 3.27
C LEU A 97 6.53 6.91 3.56
N THR A 98 7.10 8.04 3.97
CA THR A 98 8.56 8.16 4.18
C THR A 98 8.92 8.97 5.41
N GLY A 99 10.03 8.58 6.07
CA GLY A 99 10.64 9.35 7.14
C GLY A 99 11.63 10.41 6.65
N PHE A 100 11.89 10.44 5.35
CA PHE A 100 12.89 11.32 4.74
C PHE A 100 12.23 12.12 3.60
N PRO A 101 11.44 13.14 3.94
CA PRO A 101 10.71 13.89 2.93
C PRO A 101 11.66 14.66 2.00
N ASP A 102 11.33 14.64 0.72
CA ASP A 102 12.04 15.35 -0.34
C ASP A 102 10.98 15.98 -1.25
N MET A 103 11.00 17.29 -1.34
CA MET A 103 9.98 18.06 -2.06
C MET A 103 9.97 17.75 -3.57
N ASP A 104 11.15 17.65 -4.18
CA ASP A 104 11.26 17.37 -5.61
C ASP A 104 10.78 15.96 -5.92
N MET A 105 11.12 15.01 -5.08
CA MET A 105 10.69 13.63 -5.22
C MET A 105 9.18 13.51 -5.04
N ALA A 106 8.63 14.20 -4.03
CA ALA A 106 7.18 14.23 -3.81
C ALA A 106 6.44 14.78 -5.03
N THR A 107 6.92 15.90 -5.56
CA THR A 107 6.34 16.51 -6.77
C THR A 107 6.40 15.55 -7.95
N GLY A 108 7.52 14.88 -8.13
CA GLY A 108 7.70 13.89 -9.21
C GLY A 108 6.71 12.72 -9.10
N PHE A 109 6.53 12.18 -7.91
CA PHE A 109 5.58 11.09 -7.70
C PHE A 109 4.13 11.53 -7.90
N LEU A 110 3.77 12.72 -7.39
CA LEU A 110 2.42 13.24 -7.58
C LEU A 110 2.11 13.46 -9.06
N LYS A 111 3.07 13.93 -9.84
CA LYS A 111 2.92 14.06 -11.30
C LYS A 111 2.75 12.72 -11.99
N LYS A 112 3.32 11.65 -11.43
CA LYS A 112 3.17 10.29 -11.95
C LYS A 112 1.87 9.62 -11.50
N GLY A 113 1.07 10.30 -10.69
CA GLY A 113 -0.25 9.84 -10.33
C GLY A 113 -0.37 9.09 -9.00
N ILE A 114 0.62 9.19 -8.10
CA ILE A 114 0.40 8.67 -6.76
C ILE A 114 -0.70 9.48 -6.07
N VAL A 115 -1.42 8.84 -5.16
CA VAL A 115 -2.56 9.45 -4.50
C VAL A 115 -2.14 10.46 -3.46
N ASP A 116 -1.13 10.11 -2.66
CA ASP A 116 -0.67 10.97 -1.58
C ASP A 116 0.77 10.64 -1.19
N TYR A 117 1.42 11.61 -0.56
CA TYR A 117 2.79 11.51 -0.08
C TYR A 117 2.79 11.88 1.41
N LEU A 118 2.94 10.87 2.26
CA LEU A 118 2.84 11.02 3.71
C LEU A 118 4.21 10.95 4.37
N VAL A 119 4.39 11.74 5.42
CA VAL A 119 5.66 11.81 6.16
C VAL A 119 5.49 11.14 7.52
N LYS A 120 6.44 10.28 7.88
CA LYS A 120 6.46 9.61 9.17
C LYS A 120 6.90 10.58 10.29
N PRO A 121 6.39 10.48 11.50
CA PRO A 121 5.26 9.64 11.90
C PRO A 121 3.95 10.18 11.36
N VAL A 122 3.13 9.33 10.75
CA VAL A 122 1.87 9.76 10.16
C VAL A 122 0.74 9.72 11.20
N GLU A 123 -0.06 10.79 11.22
CA GLU A 123 -1.24 10.84 12.09
C GLU A 123 -2.30 9.86 11.56
N LYS A 124 -3.03 9.27 12.49
CA LYS A 124 -4.09 8.30 12.20
C LYS A 124 -5.09 8.84 11.17
N GLU A 125 -5.56 10.06 11.38
CA GLU A 125 -6.57 10.68 10.50
C GLU A 125 -6.03 10.92 9.10
N LYS A 126 -4.77 11.31 8.97
CA LYS A 126 -4.14 11.51 7.67
C LYS A 126 -3.97 10.20 6.91
N LEU A 127 -3.57 9.14 7.62
CA LEU A 127 -3.42 7.81 7.04
C LEU A 127 -4.76 7.27 6.53
N ILE A 128 -5.78 7.31 7.37
CA ILE A 128 -7.12 6.83 7.03
C ILE A 128 -7.70 7.66 5.87
N GLY A 129 -7.51 8.98 5.91
CA GLY A 129 -7.98 9.87 4.85
C GLY A 129 -7.32 9.58 3.50
N ALA A 130 -6.00 9.34 3.49
CA ALA A 130 -5.27 9.00 2.28
C ALA A 130 -5.74 7.66 1.69
N VAL A 131 -5.96 6.66 2.54
CA VAL A 131 -6.45 5.34 2.11
C VAL A 131 -7.87 5.46 1.56
N ALA A 132 -8.75 6.21 2.22
CA ALA A 132 -10.11 6.43 1.73
C ALA A 132 -10.11 7.12 0.35
N LYS A 133 -9.26 8.11 0.16
CA LYS A 133 -9.08 8.78 -1.13
C LYS A 133 -8.57 7.82 -2.20
N ALA A 134 -7.64 6.94 -1.85
CA ALA A 134 -7.13 5.93 -2.77
C ALA A 134 -8.24 4.97 -3.21
N PHE A 135 -9.10 4.56 -2.29
CA PHE A 135 -10.24 3.71 -2.62
C PHE A 135 -11.23 4.39 -3.57
N GLU A 136 -11.48 5.68 -3.39
CA GLU A 136 -12.32 6.43 -4.33
C GLU A 136 -11.74 6.38 -5.74
N GLN A 137 -10.44 6.59 -5.88
CA GLN A 137 -9.77 6.52 -7.19
C GLN A 137 -9.83 5.11 -7.77
N ARG A 138 -9.69 4.08 -6.95
CA ARG A 138 -9.80 2.68 -7.37
C ARG A 138 -11.18 2.40 -7.97
N GLU A 139 -12.23 2.87 -7.32
CA GLU A 139 -13.61 2.67 -7.78
C GLU A 139 -13.87 3.41 -9.11
N ILE A 140 -13.36 4.62 -9.26
CA ILE A 140 -13.47 5.37 -10.52
C ILE A 140 -12.80 4.59 -11.66
N HIS A 141 -11.63 3.99 -11.43
CA HIS A 141 -10.92 3.23 -12.46
C HIS A 141 -11.61 1.90 -12.82
N ARG A 142 -12.49 1.40 -11.97
CA ARG A 142 -13.30 0.20 -12.26
C ARG A 142 -14.47 0.49 -13.17
N LEU A 143 -14.89 1.72 -13.21
CA LEU A 143 -15.98 2.14 -14.08
C LEU A 143 -15.48 2.34 -15.51
#